data_db57fbbb918cf3db053c17c9529dd395
#
_entry.id   db57fbbb918cf3db053c17c9529dd395
#
_cell.length_a   1.000
_cell.length_b   1.000
_cell.length_c   1.000
_cell.angle_alpha   90.00
_cell.angle_beta   90.00
_cell.angle_gamma   90.00
#
_symmetry.space_group_name_H-M   'P 1'
#
loop_
_entity.id
_entity.type
_entity.pdbx_description
1 polymer ?
#
loop_
_entity_poly.entity_id
_entity_poly.type
_entity_poly.pdbx_seq_one_letter_code
_entity_poly.pdbx_strand_id
1 'polypeptide(L)'
;MKFETTDLFGKMLTHFIEQYKLGKKTKITNIGGSRSGKTIQTAMLLLFLADKYRVKTYVDENGESKIKLTEDGSENLIIDIYRNELKRAKKTFEDFMTTISLMEIGNLVKCSSPNSDRPSITLPNGNIINFYGLPDDGKPVEASKSHIVYFNEALEISSYNIISNVVLRCELMVIFDSNPSATTHWLFDMANKDKEMLNTHTIYRHNRFLPKSLIEGIEELCPYDLSDFIYDEKNDIWVWRVPESQRKPNTRNLERKKANKRNWLI
;
A
#
# COMPACT_ATOMS: atom_id res chain seq x y z
N MET A 1 -6.71 -19.13 -8.64
CA MET A 1 -7.16 -17.74 -8.41
C MET A 1 -7.05 -16.96 -9.71
N LYS A 2 -8.13 -16.33 -10.17
CA LYS A 2 -8.15 -15.54 -11.42
C LYS A 2 -8.63 -14.15 -11.07
N PHE A 3 -7.79 -13.12 -11.22
CA PHE A 3 -8.15 -11.74 -10.91
C PHE A 3 -7.41 -10.78 -11.84
N GLU A 4 -7.99 -9.63 -12.07
CA GLU A 4 -7.39 -8.59 -12.87
C GLU A 4 -6.62 -7.61 -11.98
N THR A 5 -5.43 -7.21 -12.44
CA THR A 5 -4.53 -6.32 -11.69
C THR A 5 -4.16 -5.10 -12.51
N THR A 6 -3.64 -4.08 -11.85
CA THR A 6 -2.96 -2.94 -12.49
C THR A 6 -1.45 -3.18 -12.52
N ASP A 7 -0.72 -2.31 -13.21
CA ASP A 7 0.75 -2.36 -13.27
C ASP A 7 1.42 -2.25 -11.89
N LEU A 8 0.76 -1.59 -10.93
CA LEU A 8 1.27 -1.47 -9.56
C LEU A 8 1.47 -2.84 -8.91
N PHE A 9 0.51 -3.78 -9.07
CA PHE A 9 0.67 -5.14 -8.56
C PHE A 9 1.91 -5.82 -9.16
N GLY A 10 2.07 -5.73 -10.49
CA GLY A 10 3.22 -6.30 -11.19
C GLY A 10 4.55 -5.72 -10.71
N LYS A 11 4.65 -4.40 -10.58
CA LYS A 11 5.85 -3.70 -10.08
C LYS A 11 6.22 -4.17 -8.66
N MET A 12 5.24 -4.23 -7.75
CA MET A 12 5.47 -4.69 -6.37
C MET A 12 5.91 -6.15 -6.31
N LEU A 13 5.23 -7.04 -7.05
CA LEU A 13 5.56 -8.47 -7.07
C LEU A 13 6.95 -8.72 -7.67
N THR A 14 7.29 -8.07 -8.78
CA THR A 14 8.61 -8.19 -9.43
C THR A 14 9.72 -7.75 -8.47
N HIS A 15 9.57 -6.57 -7.86
CA HIS A 15 10.55 -6.06 -6.90
C HIS A 15 10.69 -6.99 -5.68
N PHE A 16 9.57 -7.51 -5.16
CA PHE A 16 9.62 -8.50 -4.08
C PHE A 16 10.43 -9.75 -4.48
N ILE A 17 10.16 -10.31 -5.66
CA ILE A 17 10.87 -11.51 -6.15
C ILE A 17 12.38 -11.24 -6.31
N GLU A 18 12.76 -10.07 -6.83
CA GLU A 18 14.14 -9.67 -7.01
C GLU A 18 14.88 -9.55 -5.67
N GLN A 19 14.33 -8.79 -4.70
CA GLN A 19 14.93 -8.64 -3.38
C GLN A 19 14.98 -9.97 -2.62
N TYR A 20 13.92 -10.77 -2.72
CA TYR A 20 13.83 -12.08 -2.10
C TYR A 20 14.92 -13.03 -2.61
N LYS A 21 15.20 -13.08 -3.93
CA LYS A 21 16.28 -13.87 -4.52
C LYS A 21 17.67 -13.44 -4.02
N LEU A 22 17.82 -12.18 -3.68
CA LEU A 22 19.05 -11.63 -3.10
C LEU A 22 19.17 -11.86 -1.58
N GLY A 23 18.17 -12.50 -0.95
CA GLY A 23 18.10 -12.67 0.50
C GLY A 23 17.89 -11.36 1.27
N LYS A 24 17.36 -10.33 0.62
CA LYS A 24 17.14 -9.00 1.19
C LYS A 24 15.69 -8.79 1.59
N LYS A 25 15.49 -8.00 2.66
CA LYS A 25 14.18 -7.51 3.03
C LYS A 25 13.68 -6.49 2.01
N THR A 26 12.52 -6.75 1.44
CA THR A 26 11.89 -5.84 0.49
C THR A 26 11.27 -4.63 1.20
N LYS A 27 11.47 -3.45 0.65
CA LYS A 27 10.81 -2.22 1.10
C LYS A 27 10.12 -1.55 -0.07
N ILE A 28 8.87 -1.13 0.12
CA ILE A 28 8.03 -0.52 -0.92
C ILE A 28 7.33 0.69 -0.34
N THR A 29 7.32 1.80 -1.08
CA THR A 29 6.41 2.93 -0.87
C THR A 29 5.49 3.10 -2.06
N ASN A 30 4.19 3.21 -1.77
CA ASN A 30 3.16 3.50 -2.77
C ASN A 30 2.52 4.85 -2.42
N ILE A 31 3.02 5.93 -2.98
CA ILE A 31 2.45 7.26 -2.77
C ILE A 31 1.62 7.63 -3.99
N GLY A 32 0.40 8.06 -3.77
CA GLY A 32 -0.45 8.41 -4.92
C GLY A 32 -1.81 8.93 -4.50
N GLY A 33 -2.50 9.53 -5.46
CA GLY A 33 -3.79 10.14 -5.26
C GLY A 33 -4.86 9.17 -4.76
N SER A 34 -5.91 9.73 -4.18
CA SER A 34 -7.12 8.97 -3.88
C SER A 34 -7.66 8.29 -5.15
N ARG A 35 -8.21 7.10 -4.99
CA ARG A 35 -8.79 6.31 -6.11
C ARG A 35 -7.79 5.72 -7.10
N SER A 36 -6.49 5.84 -6.88
CA SER A 36 -5.47 5.20 -7.74
C SER A 36 -5.41 3.67 -7.63
N GLY A 37 -6.15 3.07 -6.69
CA GLY A 37 -6.21 1.61 -6.51
C GLY A 37 -5.13 1.02 -5.62
N LYS A 38 -4.26 1.83 -5.00
CA LYS A 38 -3.14 1.37 -4.15
C LYS A 38 -3.52 0.30 -3.14
N THR A 39 -4.48 0.61 -2.26
CA THR A 39 -4.91 -0.29 -1.19
C THR A 39 -5.41 -1.62 -1.72
N ILE A 40 -6.25 -1.61 -2.78
CA ILE A 40 -6.77 -2.82 -3.40
C ILE A 40 -5.64 -3.65 -4.03
N GLN A 41 -4.71 -3.02 -4.77
CA GLN A 41 -3.59 -3.74 -5.39
C GLN A 41 -2.60 -4.28 -4.36
N THR A 42 -2.37 -3.57 -3.27
CA THR A 42 -1.58 -4.06 -2.13
C THR A 42 -2.29 -5.23 -1.45
N ALA A 43 -3.60 -5.13 -1.20
CA ALA A 43 -4.39 -6.22 -0.64
C ALA A 43 -4.37 -7.46 -1.55
N MET A 44 -4.52 -7.29 -2.87
CA MET A 44 -4.39 -8.39 -3.83
C MET A 44 -3.02 -9.08 -3.75
N LEU A 45 -1.93 -8.31 -3.66
CA LEU A 45 -0.59 -8.86 -3.52
C LEU A 45 -0.45 -9.67 -2.22
N LEU A 46 -0.89 -9.11 -1.10
CA LEU A 46 -0.78 -9.78 0.20
C LEU A 46 -1.63 -11.04 0.28
N LEU A 47 -2.85 -11.00 -0.24
CA LEU A 47 -3.73 -12.17 -0.34
C LEU A 47 -3.15 -13.24 -1.28
N PHE A 48 -2.59 -12.84 -2.42
CA PHE A 48 -1.92 -13.76 -3.35
C PHE A 48 -0.73 -14.46 -2.68
N LEU A 49 0.14 -13.71 -2.00
CA LEU A 49 1.28 -14.30 -1.28
C LEU A 49 0.83 -15.23 -0.15
N ALA A 50 -0.21 -14.83 0.59
CA ALA A 50 -0.76 -15.62 1.69
C ALA A 50 -1.50 -16.88 1.22
N ASP A 51 -2.10 -16.87 0.03
CA ASP A 51 -2.74 -18.07 -0.55
C ASP A 51 -1.69 -19.03 -1.11
N LYS A 52 -0.67 -18.50 -1.81
CA LYS A 52 0.30 -19.28 -2.58
C LYS A 52 1.39 -19.91 -1.71
N TYR A 53 1.84 -19.23 -0.65
CA TYR A 53 3.06 -19.59 0.06
C TYR A 53 2.82 -19.76 1.56
N ARG A 54 3.60 -20.66 2.15
CA ARG A 54 3.83 -20.82 3.59
C ARG A 54 5.30 -20.57 3.89
N VAL A 55 5.66 -20.53 5.14
CA VAL A 55 7.04 -20.31 5.59
C VAL A 55 7.71 -21.64 5.92
N LYS A 56 8.98 -21.75 5.57
CA LYS A 56 9.88 -22.83 5.98
C LYS A 56 11.15 -22.22 6.55
N THR A 57 11.41 -22.49 7.81
CA THR A 57 12.68 -22.14 8.45
C THR A 57 13.75 -23.17 8.07
N TYR A 58 14.96 -22.73 7.79
CA TYR A 58 16.12 -23.57 7.52
C TYR A 58 17.38 -22.91 8.08
N VAL A 59 18.42 -23.71 8.29
CA VAL A 59 19.74 -23.22 8.69
C VAL A 59 20.61 -23.17 7.44
N ASP A 60 21.24 -22.03 7.18
CA ASP A 60 22.13 -21.88 6.03
C ASP A 60 23.54 -22.49 6.32
N GLU A 61 24.42 -22.44 5.34
CA GLU A 61 25.78 -22.96 5.42
C GLU A 61 26.67 -22.29 6.49
N ASN A 62 26.27 -21.10 6.95
CA ASN A 62 26.95 -20.34 8.00
C ASN A 62 26.37 -20.64 9.40
N GLY A 63 25.36 -21.53 9.50
CA GLY A 63 24.69 -21.84 10.76
C GLY A 63 23.60 -20.81 11.15
N GLU A 64 23.27 -19.86 10.27
CA GLU A 64 22.22 -18.86 10.53
C GLU A 64 20.84 -19.39 10.20
N SER A 65 19.87 -19.15 11.09
CA SER A 65 18.46 -19.46 10.85
C SER A 65 17.87 -18.46 9.85
N LYS A 66 17.39 -18.98 8.72
CA LYS A 66 16.75 -18.21 7.64
C LYS A 66 15.39 -18.76 7.28
N ILE A 67 14.58 -17.94 6.68
CA ILE A 67 13.24 -18.32 6.22
C ILE A 67 13.15 -18.30 4.70
N LYS A 68 12.32 -19.17 4.17
CA LYS A 68 11.92 -19.12 2.76
C LYS A 68 10.43 -19.34 2.59
N LEU A 69 9.88 -18.77 1.54
CA LEU A 69 8.51 -18.99 1.11
C LEU A 69 8.46 -20.20 0.18
N THR A 70 7.61 -21.17 0.52
CA THR A 70 7.38 -22.38 -0.27
C THR A 70 5.90 -22.73 -0.24
N GLU A 71 5.41 -23.48 -1.22
CA GLU A 71 4.02 -23.95 -1.23
C GLU A 71 3.77 -25.01 -0.13
N ASP A 72 4.79 -25.77 0.23
CA ASP A 72 4.79 -26.87 1.22
C ASP A 72 5.42 -26.49 2.58
N GLY A 73 5.52 -25.21 2.88
CA GLY A 73 6.09 -24.74 4.15
C GLY A 73 5.34 -25.26 5.38
N SER A 74 6.07 -25.50 6.47
CA SER A 74 5.51 -26.04 7.72
C SER A 74 4.91 -24.97 8.64
N GLU A 75 5.30 -23.70 8.45
CA GLU A 75 4.90 -22.58 9.29
C GLU A 75 3.94 -21.65 8.57
N ASN A 76 3.08 -20.97 9.32
CA ASN A 76 2.14 -20.01 8.76
C ASN A 76 2.85 -18.71 8.38
N LEU A 77 2.50 -18.18 7.22
CA LEU A 77 2.86 -16.80 6.85
C LEU A 77 1.99 -15.82 7.65
N ILE A 78 2.63 -14.95 8.41
CA ILE A 78 1.99 -13.93 9.23
C ILE A 78 2.18 -12.57 8.55
N ILE A 79 1.07 -11.92 8.25
CA ILE A 79 1.03 -10.57 7.65
C ILE A 79 0.33 -9.66 8.64
N ASP A 80 1.00 -8.58 9.05
CA ASP A 80 0.45 -7.60 9.96
C ASP A 80 0.22 -6.27 9.27
N ILE A 81 -0.98 -5.74 9.40
CA ILE A 81 -1.44 -4.49 8.77
C ILE A 81 -1.70 -3.46 9.85
N TYR A 82 -1.07 -2.31 9.72
CA TYR A 82 -1.15 -1.24 10.69
C TYR A 82 -1.79 0.04 10.13
N ARG A 83 -2.57 0.69 10.97
CA ARG A 83 -3.11 2.04 10.79
C ARG A 83 -2.83 2.86 12.03
N ASN A 84 -2.90 4.18 11.93
CA ASN A 84 -2.73 5.08 13.07
C ASN A 84 -3.74 4.83 14.21
N GLU A 85 -4.91 4.26 13.97
CA GLU A 85 -5.93 3.91 14.97
C GLU A 85 -6.71 2.65 14.59
N LEU A 86 -7.24 1.95 15.61
CA LEU A 86 -7.98 0.70 15.41
C LEU A 86 -9.23 0.88 14.53
N LYS A 87 -9.96 1.99 14.70
CA LYS A 87 -11.14 2.29 13.86
C LYS A 87 -10.79 2.32 12.38
N ARG A 88 -9.62 2.88 12.02
CA ARG A 88 -9.15 2.94 10.64
C ARG A 88 -8.58 1.60 10.17
N ALA A 89 -7.99 0.82 11.06
CA ALA A 89 -7.57 -0.55 10.75
C ALA A 89 -8.77 -1.43 10.40
N LYS A 90 -9.90 -1.28 11.09
CA LYS A 90 -11.18 -1.95 10.74
C LYS A 90 -11.67 -1.57 9.34
N LYS A 91 -11.51 -0.31 8.95
CA LYS A 91 -11.84 0.11 7.57
C LYS A 91 -10.92 -0.54 6.53
N THR A 92 -9.62 -0.65 6.82
CA THR A 92 -8.70 -1.37 5.93
C THR A 92 -9.05 -2.86 5.85
N PHE A 93 -9.51 -3.47 6.95
CA PHE A 93 -10.06 -4.82 6.93
C PHE A 93 -11.26 -4.95 5.97
N GLU A 94 -12.19 -3.97 5.95
CA GLU A 94 -13.31 -3.94 4.99
C GLU A 94 -12.83 -3.84 3.53
N ASP A 95 -11.77 -3.08 3.25
CA ASP A 95 -11.15 -3.00 1.93
C ASP A 95 -10.57 -4.37 1.50
N PHE A 96 -9.99 -5.13 2.44
CA PHE A 96 -9.54 -6.50 2.20
C PHE A 96 -10.72 -7.45 1.95
N MET A 97 -11.82 -7.32 2.67
CA MET A 97 -13.05 -8.11 2.42
C MET A 97 -13.62 -7.84 1.03
N THR A 98 -13.61 -6.57 0.59
CA THR A 98 -13.96 -6.21 -0.78
C THR A 98 -13.03 -6.87 -1.79
N THR A 99 -11.71 -6.85 -1.53
CA THR A 99 -10.71 -7.48 -2.39
C THR A 99 -10.89 -9.00 -2.46
N ILE A 100 -11.18 -9.66 -1.34
CA ILE A 100 -11.51 -11.10 -1.26
C ILE A 100 -12.71 -11.43 -2.15
N SER A 101 -13.74 -10.59 -2.12
CA SER A 101 -14.91 -10.76 -2.98
C SER A 101 -14.55 -10.60 -4.46
N LEU A 102 -13.73 -9.60 -4.82
CA LEU A 102 -13.23 -9.40 -6.18
C LEU A 102 -12.37 -10.56 -6.69
N MET A 103 -11.64 -11.22 -5.81
CA MET A 103 -10.81 -12.39 -6.12
C MET A 103 -11.60 -13.70 -6.10
N GLU A 104 -12.90 -13.66 -5.78
CA GLU A 104 -13.80 -14.83 -5.69
C GLU A 104 -13.33 -15.92 -4.72
N ILE A 105 -12.63 -15.55 -3.65
CA ILE A 105 -12.10 -16.47 -2.62
C ILE A 105 -12.86 -16.41 -1.29
N GLY A 106 -13.98 -15.70 -1.23
CA GLY A 106 -14.73 -15.44 0.00
C GLY A 106 -15.16 -16.71 0.75
N ASN A 107 -15.52 -17.78 0.02
CA ASN A 107 -15.92 -19.06 0.61
C ASN A 107 -14.74 -19.87 1.18
N LEU A 108 -13.52 -19.47 0.90
CA LEU A 108 -12.30 -20.19 1.29
C LEU A 108 -11.65 -19.62 2.55
N VAL A 109 -11.94 -18.37 2.91
CA VAL A 109 -11.29 -17.67 4.02
C VAL A 109 -12.19 -17.61 5.25
N LYS A 110 -11.58 -17.64 6.44
CA LYS A 110 -12.26 -17.38 7.71
C LYS A 110 -11.93 -15.96 8.17
N CYS A 111 -12.95 -15.14 8.36
CA CYS A 111 -12.79 -13.77 8.82
C CYS A 111 -13.31 -13.62 10.24
N SER A 112 -12.62 -12.85 11.07
CA SER A 112 -13.14 -12.40 12.35
C SER A 112 -14.35 -11.47 12.15
N SER A 113 -15.11 -11.22 13.22
CA SER A 113 -16.13 -10.18 13.20
C SER A 113 -15.48 -8.82 12.88
N PRO A 114 -16.10 -7.98 12.02
CA PRO A 114 -15.63 -6.61 11.77
C PRO A 114 -15.55 -5.74 13.04
N ASN A 115 -16.33 -6.10 14.08
CA ASN A 115 -16.33 -5.42 15.37
C ASN A 115 -15.27 -5.95 16.34
N SER A 116 -14.51 -6.97 15.97
CA SER A 116 -13.43 -7.52 16.80
C SER A 116 -12.41 -6.42 17.14
N ASP A 117 -11.84 -6.51 18.34
CA ASP A 117 -10.70 -5.68 18.74
C ASP A 117 -9.40 -6.12 18.06
N ARG A 118 -9.43 -7.30 17.45
CA ARG A 118 -8.33 -7.87 16.65
C ARG A 118 -8.88 -8.44 15.34
N PRO A 119 -9.22 -7.60 14.36
CA PRO A 119 -9.67 -8.09 13.08
C PRO A 119 -8.59 -8.94 12.41
N SER A 120 -8.99 -10.07 11.83
CA SER A 120 -8.06 -10.97 11.15
C SER A 120 -8.75 -11.79 10.06
N ILE A 121 -7.94 -12.22 9.09
CA ILE A 121 -8.33 -13.12 8.01
C ILE A 121 -7.42 -14.34 8.09
N THR A 122 -8.01 -15.53 8.11
CA THR A 122 -7.27 -16.79 8.07
C THR A 122 -7.56 -17.50 6.76
N LEU A 123 -6.52 -17.83 6.02
CA LEU A 123 -6.60 -18.56 4.76
C LEU A 123 -6.69 -20.07 4.98
N PRO A 124 -7.12 -20.88 3.98
CA PRO A 124 -7.27 -22.34 4.12
C PRO A 124 -5.97 -23.06 4.49
N ASN A 125 -4.84 -22.53 4.06
CA ASN A 125 -3.50 -23.07 4.39
C ASN A 125 -3.01 -22.70 5.79
N GLY A 126 -3.81 -21.97 6.59
CA GLY A 126 -3.48 -21.55 7.96
C GLY A 126 -2.75 -20.19 8.03
N ASN A 127 -2.41 -19.56 6.94
CA ASN A 127 -1.80 -18.24 6.93
C ASN A 127 -2.76 -17.17 7.47
N ILE A 128 -2.21 -16.15 8.12
CA ILE A 128 -3.00 -15.17 8.88
C ILE A 128 -2.62 -13.76 8.46
N ILE A 129 -3.64 -12.93 8.27
CA ILE A 129 -3.52 -11.48 8.08
C ILE A 129 -4.21 -10.79 9.26
N ASN A 130 -3.46 -10.03 10.05
CA ASN A 130 -3.94 -9.32 11.23
C ASN A 130 -4.03 -7.82 10.95
N PHE A 131 -4.95 -7.13 11.63
CA PHE A 131 -5.15 -5.70 11.48
C PHE A 131 -5.05 -5.01 12.85
N TYR A 132 -4.16 -4.01 12.95
CA TYR A 132 -3.84 -3.32 14.19
C TYR A 132 -3.99 -1.81 14.06
N GLY A 133 -4.48 -1.19 15.14
CA GLY A 133 -4.29 0.25 15.37
C GLY A 133 -2.97 0.48 16.10
N LEU A 134 -2.27 1.56 15.76
CA LEU A 134 -1.11 2.02 16.53
C LEU A 134 -1.58 2.65 17.84
N PRO A 135 -0.77 2.60 18.92
CA PRO A 135 -1.12 3.25 20.18
C PRO A 135 -1.14 4.77 20.05
N ASP A 136 -2.13 5.39 20.70
CA ASP A 136 -2.36 6.85 20.64
C ASP A 136 -1.31 7.66 21.41
N ASP A 137 -0.55 7.03 22.32
CA ASP A 137 0.42 7.68 23.19
C ASP A 137 1.78 7.93 22.53
N GLY A 138 1.92 7.60 21.24
CA GLY A 138 3.14 7.81 20.46
C GLY A 138 4.32 6.93 20.87
N LYS A 139 4.12 5.96 21.78
CA LYS A 139 5.15 5.02 22.16
C LYS A 139 5.43 3.99 21.07
N PRO A 140 6.65 3.44 21.03
CA PRO A 140 6.97 2.35 20.12
C PRO A 140 6.05 1.15 20.34
N VAL A 141 5.58 0.56 19.23
CA VAL A 141 4.76 -0.65 19.28
C VAL A 141 5.61 -1.83 19.78
N GLU A 142 5.09 -2.56 20.75
CA GLU A 142 5.62 -3.88 21.08
C GLU A 142 5.22 -4.85 19.98
N ALA A 143 6.16 -5.11 19.05
CA ALA A 143 5.89 -5.97 17.91
C ALA A 143 6.23 -7.44 18.21
N SER A 144 5.36 -8.35 17.81
CA SER A 144 5.71 -9.73 17.58
C SER A 144 6.49 -9.88 16.27
N LYS A 145 7.05 -11.06 16.03
CA LYS A 145 7.69 -11.41 14.77
C LYS A 145 6.62 -11.52 13.68
N SER A 146 6.79 -10.79 12.58
CA SER A 146 5.93 -10.84 11.39
C SER A 146 6.77 -11.09 10.15
N HIS A 147 6.21 -11.77 9.16
CA HIS A 147 6.93 -12.02 7.91
C HIS A 147 6.75 -10.85 6.93
N ILE A 148 5.56 -10.29 6.88
CA ILE A 148 5.22 -9.13 6.03
C ILE A 148 4.47 -8.10 6.87
N VAL A 149 4.81 -6.84 6.69
CA VAL A 149 4.13 -5.72 7.36
C VAL A 149 3.66 -4.71 6.32
N TYR A 150 2.44 -4.22 6.50
CA TYR A 150 1.86 -3.19 5.67
C TYR A 150 1.35 -2.03 6.54
N PHE A 151 1.89 -0.84 6.32
CA PHE A 151 1.42 0.40 6.91
C PHE A 151 0.55 1.14 5.90
N ASN A 152 -0.77 1.05 6.09
CA ASN A 152 -1.73 1.74 5.24
C ASN A 152 -1.93 3.18 5.74
N GLU A 153 -1.85 4.17 4.83
CA GLU A 153 -1.82 5.61 5.12
C GLU A 153 -0.67 6.01 6.07
N ALA A 154 0.54 5.61 5.73
CA ALA A 154 1.74 5.78 6.55
C ALA A 154 2.08 7.26 6.86
N LEU A 155 1.61 8.23 6.05
CA LEU A 155 1.77 9.67 6.33
C LEU A 155 0.92 10.14 7.53
N GLU A 156 0.00 9.33 8.05
CA GLU A 156 -0.70 9.62 9.30
C GLU A 156 0.13 9.26 10.54
N ILE A 157 1.25 8.55 10.39
CA ILE A 157 2.14 8.13 11.48
C ILE A 157 3.15 9.23 11.72
N SER A 158 3.03 9.94 12.82
CA SER A 158 3.81 11.15 13.12
C SER A 158 5.32 10.94 13.23
N SER A 159 5.77 9.74 13.64
CA SER A 159 7.19 9.45 13.84
C SER A 159 7.53 8.00 13.49
N TYR A 160 8.68 7.80 12.83
CA TYR A 160 9.22 6.47 12.55
C TYR A 160 9.47 5.65 13.82
N ASN A 161 9.82 6.29 14.94
CA ASN A 161 10.06 5.58 16.21
C ASN A 161 8.87 4.73 16.66
N ILE A 162 7.64 5.16 16.38
CA ILE A 162 6.42 4.42 16.75
C ILE A 162 6.42 3.01 16.13
N ILE A 163 6.92 2.88 14.92
CA ILE A 163 6.87 1.65 14.12
C ILE A 163 8.25 0.97 13.96
N SER A 164 9.32 1.55 14.47
CA SER A 164 10.69 1.07 14.25
C SER A 164 10.88 -0.39 14.66
N ASN A 165 10.32 -0.80 15.82
CA ASN A 165 10.39 -2.19 16.28
C ASN A 165 9.62 -3.14 15.36
N VAL A 166 8.48 -2.72 14.82
CA VAL A 166 7.69 -3.51 13.85
C VAL A 166 8.51 -3.73 12.59
N VAL A 167 9.10 -2.66 12.05
CA VAL A 167 9.93 -2.72 10.84
C VAL A 167 11.18 -3.59 11.06
N LEU A 168 11.83 -3.48 12.23
CA LEU A 168 13.01 -4.29 12.55
C LEU A 168 12.68 -5.79 12.63
N ARG A 169 11.55 -6.15 13.24
CA ARG A 169 11.13 -7.55 13.43
C ARG A 169 10.41 -8.15 12.22
N CYS A 170 10.11 -7.36 11.21
CA CYS A 170 9.59 -7.85 9.94
C CYS A 170 10.71 -8.54 9.15
N GLU A 171 10.45 -9.75 8.63
CA GLU A 171 11.51 -10.56 8.03
C GLU A 171 11.62 -10.42 6.51
N LEU A 172 10.49 -10.31 5.78
CA LEU A 172 10.49 -10.42 4.32
C LEU A 172 10.19 -9.10 3.61
N MET A 173 9.10 -8.43 3.98
CA MET A 173 8.63 -7.27 3.23
C MET A 173 7.92 -6.24 4.10
N VAL A 174 8.28 -4.98 3.91
CA VAL A 174 7.56 -3.84 4.50
C VAL A 174 7.00 -2.97 3.38
N ILE A 175 5.71 -2.70 3.43
CA ILE A 175 5.00 -1.84 2.49
C ILE A 175 4.46 -0.63 3.24
N PHE A 176 4.65 0.54 2.67
CA PHE A 176 4.03 1.80 3.10
C PHE A 176 3.18 2.34 1.97
N ASP A 177 1.92 2.65 2.21
CA ASP A 177 1.18 3.43 1.24
C ASP A 177 0.62 4.69 1.88
N SER A 178 0.34 5.69 1.06
CA SER A 178 -0.33 6.89 1.52
C SER A 178 -0.85 7.76 0.36
N ASN A 179 -1.82 8.60 0.70
CA ASN A 179 -2.16 9.75 -0.12
C ASN A 179 -1.18 10.88 0.17
N PRO A 180 -0.71 11.66 -0.82
CA PRO A 180 0.21 12.76 -0.61
C PRO A 180 -0.50 13.91 0.12
N SER A 181 -0.45 13.89 1.44
CA SER A 181 -1.08 14.88 2.32
C SER A 181 -0.08 15.84 3.00
N ALA A 182 1.22 15.55 2.87
CA ALA A 182 2.30 16.33 3.45
C ALA A 182 3.41 16.59 2.43
N THR A 183 4.20 17.64 2.64
CA THR A 183 5.40 17.96 1.84
C THR A 183 6.68 17.51 2.53
N THR A 184 6.64 17.32 3.85
CA THR A 184 7.76 16.86 4.66
C THR A 184 7.29 15.74 5.59
N HIS A 185 7.98 14.61 5.58
CA HIS A 185 7.66 13.48 6.44
C HIS A 185 8.83 12.49 6.47
N TRP A 186 9.01 11.75 7.60
CA TRP A 186 10.06 10.74 7.75
C TRP A 186 10.03 9.67 6.62
N LEU A 187 8.85 9.37 6.06
CA LEU A 187 8.70 8.41 4.98
C LEU A 187 9.39 8.87 3.69
N PHE A 188 9.30 10.17 3.36
CA PHE A 188 10.00 10.73 2.20
C PHE A 188 11.51 10.72 2.38
N ASP A 189 11.98 11.05 3.60
CA ASP A 189 13.40 10.98 3.92
C ASP A 189 13.95 9.56 3.78
N MET A 190 13.19 8.56 4.26
CA MET A 190 13.54 7.15 4.13
C MET A 190 13.54 6.73 2.66
N ALA A 191 12.50 7.05 1.90
CA ALA A 191 12.37 6.71 0.48
C ALA A 191 13.49 7.34 -0.38
N ASN A 192 13.92 8.55 -0.04
CA ASN A 192 15.01 9.22 -0.75
C ASN A 192 16.39 8.66 -0.41
N LYS A 193 16.59 8.19 0.82
CA LYS A 193 17.89 7.65 1.30
C LYS A 193 18.11 6.19 0.91
N ASP A 194 17.06 5.38 0.94
CA ASP A 194 17.13 3.94 0.66
C ASP A 194 17.00 3.67 -0.84
N LYS A 195 18.13 3.44 -1.50
CA LYS A 195 18.18 3.20 -2.96
C LYS A 195 17.62 1.83 -3.37
N GLU A 196 17.46 0.91 -2.43
CA GLU A 196 16.88 -0.42 -2.68
C GLU A 196 15.37 -0.43 -2.47
N MET A 197 14.80 0.65 -1.96
CA MET A 197 13.37 0.80 -1.76
C MET A 197 12.65 1.09 -3.09
N LEU A 198 11.64 0.28 -3.41
CA LEU A 198 10.77 0.59 -4.54
C LEU A 198 9.87 1.76 -4.19
N ASN A 199 10.01 2.86 -4.91
CA ASN A 199 9.13 4.01 -4.79
C ASN A 199 8.18 4.04 -5.98
N THR A 200 6.89 3.92 -5.73
CA THR A 200 5.85 4.02 -6.76
C THR A 200 5.02 5.26 -6.55
N HIS A 201 4.64 5.86 -7.66
CA HIS A 201 3.69 6.96 -7.68
C HIS A 201 2.50 6.55 -8.53
N THR A 202 1.28 6.72 -8.00
CA THR A 202 0.06 6.32 -8.70
C THR A 202 -0.99 7.42 -8.69
N ILE A 203 -1.67 7.60 -9.81
CA ILE A 203 -2.80 8.49 -9.96
C ILE A 203 -4.08 7.71 -10.29
N TYR A 204 -5.24 8.35 -10.20
CA TYR A 204 -6.54 7.73 -10.49
C TYR A 204 -6.61 7.11 -11.91
N ARG A 205 -5.90 7.68 -12.90
CA ARG A 205 -5.86 7.17 -14.28
C ARG A 205 -5.15 5.82 -14.44
N HIS A 206 -4.26 5.47 -13.51
CA HIS A 206 -3.65 4.13 -13.48
C HIS A 206 -4.63 3.05 -13.04
N ASN A 207 -5.77 3.45 -12.47
CA ASN A 207 -6.82 2.53 -12.06
C ASN A 207 -7.85 2.35 -13.17
N ARG A 208 -7.59 1.40 -14.07
CA ARG A 208 -8.46 1.09 -15.21
C ARG A 208 -9.86 0.59 -14.82
N PHE A 209 -10.09 0.30 -13.53
CA PHE A 209 -11.37 -0.19 -13.03
C PHE A 209 -12.29 0.96 -12.56
N LEU A 210 -11.85 2.22 -12.61
CA LEU A 210 -12.68 3.34 -12.23
C LEU A 210 -13.80 3.57 -13.27
N PRO A 211 -15.06 3.74 -12.83
CA PRO A 211 -16.14 4.17 -13.70
C PRO A 211 -15.82 5.52 -14.35
N LYS A 212 -16.19 5.69 -15.61
CA LYS A 212 -15.96 6.93 -16.36
C LYS A 212 -16.55 8.16 -15.67
N SER A 213 -17.76 8.04 -15.11
CA SER A 213 -18.40 9.12 -14.34
C SER A 213 -17.60 9.56 -13.12
N LEU A 214 -16.89 8.63 -12.48
CA LEU A 214 -16.04 8.97 -11.35
C LEU A 214 -14.75 9.67 -11.80
N ILE A 215 -14.19 9.27 -12.93
CA ILE A 215 -13.05 9.96 -13.54
C ILE A 215 -13.43 11.40 -13.89
N GLU A 216 -14.54 11.58 -14.59
CA GLU A 216 -15.10 12.89 -14.93
C GLU A 216 -15.29 13.77 -13.68
N GLY A 217 -15.89 13.20 -12.61
CA GLY A 217 -16.07 13.93 -11.35
C GLY A 217 -14.75 14.31 -10.64
N ILE A 218 -13.70 13.49 -10.77
CA ILE A 218 -12.36 13.85 -10.26
C ILE A 218 -11.76 14.96 -11.11
N GLU A 219 -11.90 14.89 -12.42
CA GLU A 219 -11.37 15.88 -13.37
C GLU A 219 -12.08 17.24 -13.25
N GLU A 220 -13.38 17.27 -12.96
CA GLU A 220 -14.12 18.48 -12.62
C GLU A 220 -13.58 19.23 -11.39
N LEU A 221 -12.97 18.48 -10.46
CA LEU A 221 -12.33 19.05 -9.27
C LEU A 221 -10.94 19.63 -9.54
N CYS A 222 -10.39 19.45 -10.74
CA CYS A 222 -9.08 19.99 -11.10
C CYS A 222 -9.07 21.51 -10.97
N PRO A 223 -8.12 22.10 -10.22
CA PRO A 223 -8.03 23.56 -10.04
C PRO A 223 -7.58 24.30 -11.30
N TYR A 224 -7.16 23.58 -12.32
CA TYR A 224 -6.63 24.12 -13.57
C TYR A 224 -7.48 23.65 -14.76
N ASP A 225 -7.41 24.33 -15.87
CA ASP A 225 -8.01 23.86 -17.11
C ASP A 225 -7.23 22.63 -17.61
N LEU A 226 -7.91 21.51 -17.78
CA LEU A 226 -7.27 20.28 -18.24
C LEU A 226 -6.69 20.41 -19.66
N SER A 227 -7.20 21.34 -20.46
CA SER A 227 -6.65 21.63 -21.79
C SER A 227 -5.21 22.20 -21.73
N ASP A 228 -4.81 22.75 -20.58
CA ASP A 228 -3.48 23.27 -20.36
C ASP A 228 -2.42 22.18 -20.07
N PHE A 229 -2.85 20.91 -20.01
CA PHE A 229 -1.96 19.78 -19.73
C PHE A 229 -1.90 18.79 -20.88
N ILE A 230 -0.77 18.10 -20.99
CA ILE A 230 -0.59 16.85 -21.75
C ILE A 230 -0.19 15.76 -20.77
N TYR A 231 -0.81 14.61 -20.90
CA TYR A 231 -0.32 13.41 -20.20
C TYR A 231 0.85 12.82 -21.00
N ASP A 232 2.02 12.80 -20.39
CA ASP A 232 3.21 12.13 -20.93
C ASP A 232 3.17 10.66 -20.52
N GLU A 233 2.65 9.80 -21.40
CA GLU A 233 2.53 8.36 -21.18
C GLU A 233 3.88 7.67 -20.94
N LYS A 234 4.97 8.22 -21.50
CA LYS A 234 6.30 7.63 -21.35
C LYS A 234 6.87 7.80 -19.95
N ASN A 235 6.62 8.96 -19.35
CA ASN A 235 7.12 9.31 -18.02
C ASN A 235 6.04 9.19 -16.94
N ASP A 236 4.78 8.87 -17.33
CA ASP A 236 3.63 8.67 -16.45
C ASP A 236 3.30 9.94 -15.61
N ILE A 237 3.42 11.10 -16.23
CA ILE A 237 3.21 12.40 -15.59
C ILE A 237 2.35 13.35 -16.44
N TRP A 238 1.67 14.28 -15.76
CA TRP A 238 1.01 15.40 -16.40
C TRP A 238 2.01 16.56 -16.59
N VAL A 239 2.16 17.00 -17.81
CA VAL A 239 3.07 18.09 -18.18
C VAL A 239 2.26 19.31 -18.63
N TRP A 240 2.64 20.49 -18.14
CA TRP A 240 2.03 21.73 -18.60
C TRP A 240 2.34 22.01 -20.07
N ARG A 241 1.29 22.30 -20.86
CA ARG A 241 1.45 22.79 -22.24
C ARG A 241 1.90 24.23 -22.30
N VAL A 242 1.56 25.01 -21.28
CA VAL A 242 1.74 26.46 -21.25
C VAL A 242 2.67 26.88 -20.12
N PRO A 243 3.49 27.92 -20.32
CA PRO A 243 4.31 28.50 -19.27
C PRO A 243 3.47 28.94 -18.06
N GLU A 244 4.06 28.99 -16.89
CA GLU A 244 3.38 29.33 -15.64
C GLU A 244 2.62 30.67 -15.72
N SER A 245 3.18 31.67 -16.40
CA SER A 245 2.57 32.98 -16.62
C SER A 245 1.29 32.97 -17.44
N GLN A 246 1.04 31.91 -18.21
CA GLN A 246 -0.13 31.74 -19.07
C GLN A 246 -1.17 30.78 -18.53
N ARG A 247 -0.91 30.14 -17.36
CA ARG A 247 -1.82 29.16 -16.75
C ARG A 247 -3.07 29.85 -16.24
N LYS A 248 -4.21 29.44 -16.78
CA LYS A 248 -5.51 29.99 -16.38
C LYS A 248 -6.12 29.17 -15.24
N PRO A 249 -6.52 29.81 -14.14
CA PRO A 249 -7.26 29.09 -13.11
C PRO A 249 -8.64 28.68 -13.65
N ASN A 250 -9.05 27.43 -13.42
CA ASN A 250 -10.40 27.00 -13.72
C ASN A 250 -11.39 27.76 -12.82
N THR A 251 -12.14 28.70 -13.37
CA THR A 251 -13.01 29.63 -12.63
C THR A 251 -14.24 28.97 -12.06
N ARG A 252 -14.64 27.78 -12.53
CA ARG A 252 -15.85 27.09 -12.10
C ARG A 252 -15.83 26.57 -10.67
N ASN A 253 -14.67 26.49 -10.01
CA ASN A 253 -14.48 25.87 -8.70
C ASN A 253 -13.53 26.63 -7.75
N LEU A 254 -13.53 27.96 -7.74
CA LEU A 254 -12.60 28.77 -6.95
C LEU A 254 -12.60 28.46 -5.44
N GLU A 255 -13.75 28.18 -4.85
CA GLU A 255 -13.85 27.89 -3.40
C GLU A 255 -13.45 26.45 -3.03
N ARG A 256 -13.78 25.46 -3.87
CA ARG A 256 -13.32 24.07 -3.70
C ARG A 256 -11.82 23.89 -3.96
N LYS A 257 -11.21 24.80 -4.71
CA LYS A 257 -9.77 24.80 -5.07
C LYS A 257 -8.82 24.85 -3.88
N LYS A 258 -9.15 25.60 -2.84
CA LYS A 258 -8.28 25.71 -1.64
C LYS A 258 -8.20 24.40 -0.87
N ALA A 259 -9.27 23.61 -0.84
CA ALA A 259 -9.30 22.30 -0.15
C ALA A 259 -8.68 21.18 -0.98
N ASN A 260 -8.80 21.22 -2.31
CA ASN A 260 -8.38 20.13 -3.21
C ASN A 260 -7.00 20.34 -3.86
N LYS A 261 -6.38 21.52 -3.70
CA LYS A 261 -5.07 21.82 -4.28
C LYS A 261 -3.98 20.79 -3.91
N ARG A 262 -4.10 20.17 -2.74
CA ARG A 262 -3.18 19.13 -2.25
C ARG A 262 -3.29 17.79 -3.01
N ASN A 263 -4.45 17.49 -3.60
CA ASN A 263 -4.68 16.23 -4.32
C ASN A 263 -4.23 16.28 -5.79
N TRP A 264 -3.87 17.46 -6.29
CA TRP A 264 -3.46 17.70 -7.68
C TRP A 264 -1.99 18.18 -7.81
N LEU A 265 -1.30 18.41 -6.69
CA LEU A 265 0.12 18.78 -6.66
C LEU A 265 0.99 17.51 -6.61
N ILE A 266 0.73 16.63 -7.54
CA ILE A 266 1.54 15.42 -7.69
C ILE A 266 2.10 15.38 -9.08
#